data_de4498577150f7079b257775345462d2
#
_entry.id   de4498577150f7079b257775345462d2
#
_cell.length_a   1.000
_cell.length_b   1.000
_cell.length_c   1.000
_cell.angle_alpha   90.00
_cell.angle_beta   90.00
_cell.angle_gamma   90.00
#
_symmetry.space_group_name_H-M   'P 1'
#
loop_
_entity.id
_entity.type
_entity.pdbx_description
1 polymer ?
#
loop_
_entity_poly.entity_id
_entity_poly.type
_entity_poly.pdbx_seq_one_letter_code
_entity_poly.pdbx_strand_id
1 'polypeptide(L)'
;PIPLVTRKAAAGFGNGDFSIEEADVKEYYVIPKFKYCHVDFMIEVSGLSMYPHFNPGDVIACSILRSTQFLQWNKCHVIATREQGILVKRLMPGEDKKHLRAVSDNKEYPPFDIPVDEITGIAVVVGHVGLE
;
A
#
# COMPACT_ATOMS: atom_id res chain seq x y z
N PRO A 1 -7.42 -10.18 15.12
CA PRO A 1 -6.76 -10.70 13.92
C PRO A 1 -6.84 -9.71 12.74
N ILE A 2 -5.77 -9.68 11.97
CA ILE A 2 -5.66 -8.76 10.84
C ILE A 2 -5.89 -9.56 9.56
N PRO A 3 -6.80 -9.12 8.67
CA PRO A 3 -7.06 -9.86 7.45
C PRO A 3 -5.98 -9.64 6.39
N LEU A 4 -5.48 -10.73 5.82
CA LEU A 4 -4.71 -10.70 4.57
C LEU A 4 -5.72 -10.81 3.44
N VAL A 5 -5.83 -9.77 2.63
CA VAL A 5 -6.85 -9.69 1.59
C VAL A 5 -6.24 -9.88 0.21
N THR A 6 -7.09 -10.21 -0.77
CA THR A 6 -6.68 -10.28 -2.16
C THR A 6 -6.37 -8.88 -2.68
N ARG A 7 -5.51 -8.79 -3.69
CA ARG A 7 -5.21 -7.49 -4.31
C ARG A 7 -6.45 -6.86 -4.93
N LYS A 8 -7.35 -7.68 -5.46
CA LYS A 8 -8.60 -7.18 -6.03
C LYS A 8 -9.46 -6.51 -4.97
N ALA A 9 -9.57 -7.11 -3.78
CA ALA A 9 -10.33 -6.53 -2.68
C ALA A 9 -9.66 -5.24 -2.20
N ALA A 10 -8.33 -5.28 -2.03
CA ALA A 10 -7.60 -4.10 -1.57
C ALA A 10 -7.72 -2.94 -2.54
N ALA A 11 -7.84 -3.20 -3.86
CA ALA A 11 -7.98 -2.12 -4.84
C ALA A 11 -9.18 -1.23 -4.59
N GLY A 12 -10.17 -1.69 -3.83
CA GLY A 12 -11.36 -0.90 -3.50
C GLY A 12 -11.23 -0.06 -2.23
N PHE A 13 -10.10 -0.08 -1.54
CA PHE A 13 -10.02 0.54 -0.22
C PHE A 13 -10.15 2.08 -0.25
N GLY A 14 -10.01 2.69 -1.41
CA GLY A 14 -10.18 4.13 -1.56
C GLY A 14 -11.62 4.57 -1.67
N ASN A 15 -12.56 3.64 -1.83
CA ASN A 15 -13.99 3.97 -1.90
C ASN A 15 -14.53 4.21 -0.49
N GLY A 16 -15.45 5.18 -0.36
CA GLY A 16 -15.93 5.61 0.95
C GLY A 16 -16.64 4.54 1.75
N ASP A 17 -17.18 3.54 1.10
CA ASP A 17 -17.90 2.43 1.71
C ASP A 17 -17.10 1.13 1.69
N PHE A 18 -15.77 1.23 1.62
CA PHE A 18 -14.91 0.06 1.59
C PHE A 18 -15.18 -0.82 2.80
N SER A 19 -15.49 -2.08 2.56
CA SER A 19 -15.62 -3.10 3.59
C SER A 19 -14.98 -4.39 3.08
N ILE A 20 -14.45 -5.17 4.00
CA ILE A 20 -13.80 -6.43 3.67
C ILE A 20 -14.81 -7.55 3.92
N GLU A 21 -15.17 -8.24 2.84
CA GLU A 21 -16.04 -9.41 2.92
C GLU A 21 -15.21 -10.65 3.24
N GLU A 22 -15.84 -11.66 3.82
CA GLU A 22 -15.14 -12.90 4.16
C GLU A 22 -14.47 -13.53 2.94
N ALA A 23 -15.11 -13.45 1.76
CA ALA A 23 -14.56 -13.99 0.53
C ALA A 23 -13.28 -13.27 0.07
N ASP A 24 -13.04 -12.07 0.56
CA ASP A 24 -11.86 -11.27 0.22
C ASP A 24 -10.64 -11.66 1.05
N VAL A 25 -10.82 -12.42 2.13
CA VAL A 25 -9.77 -12.73 3.09
C VAL A 25 -9.14 -14.07 2.75
N LYS A 26 -7.82 -14.05 2.58
CA LYS A 26 -7.03 -15.27 2.35
C LYS A 26 -6.65 -15.93 3.65
N GLU A 27 -6.26 -15.13 4.64
CA GLU A 27 -5.79 -15.59 5.96
C GLU A 27 -5.99 -14.48 6.97
N TYR A 28 -5.92 -14.83 8.25
CA TYR A 28 -5.85 -13.85 9.33
C TYR A 28 -4.53 -14.00 10.05
N TYR A 29 -3.93 -12.87 10.41
CA TYR A 29 -2.68 -12.83 11.15
C TYR A 29 -2.93 -12.27 12.53
N VAL A 30 -2.28 -12.86 13.53
CA VAL A 30 -2.27 -12.32 14.90
C VAL A 30 -0.81 -12.02 15.22
N ILE A 31 -0.45 -10.76 15.18
CA ILE A 31 0.91 -10.31 15.43
C ILE A 31 0.88 -9.35 16.60
N PRO A 32 1.30 -9.80 17.80
CA PRO A 32 1.18 -8.96 19.00
C PRO A 32 1.86 -7.61 18.89
N LYS A 33 2.96 -7.54 18.15
CA LYS A 33 3.70 -6.28 17.95
C LYS A 33 2.85 -5.22 17.28
N PHE A 34 1.88 -5.62 16.45
CA PHE A 34 1.03 -4.69 15.71
C PHE A 34 -0.09 -4.10 16.56
N LYS A 35 -0.25 -4.52 17.81
CA LYS A 35 -1.28 -3.93 18.68
C LYS A 35 -1.03 -2.44 18.97
N TYR A 36 0.20 -1.98 18.79
CA TYR A 36 0.57 -0.59 19.04
C TYR A 36 0.42 0.30 17.81
N CYS A 37 -0.02 -0.23 16.70
CA CYS A 37 -0.30 0.54 15.51
C CYS A 37 -1.62 0.09 14.91
N HIS A 38 -2.26 1.02 14.21
CA HIS A 38 -3.52 0.73 13.55
C HIS A 38 -3.23 0.03 12.22
N VAL A 39 -3.76 -1.17 12.03
CA VAL A 39 -3.61 -1.91 10.78
C VAL A 39 -5.01 -2.25 10.27
N ASP A 40 -5.32 -1.79 9.07
CA ASP A 40 -6.61 -2.03 8.46
C ASP A 40 -6.64 -3.36 7.70
N PHE A 41 -5.56 -3.69 7.00
CA PHE A 41 -5.48 -4.94 6.24
C PHE A 41 -4.02 -5.23 5.89
N MET A 42 -3.78 -6.45 5.40
CA MET A 42 -2.49 -6.86 4.85
C MET A 42 -2.67 -7.32 3.41
N ILE A 43 -1.62 -7.17 2.61
CA ILE A 43 -1.59 -7.69 1.23
C ILE A 43 -0.22 -8.31 0.97
N GLU A 44 -0.17 -9.23 -0.02
CA GLU A 44 1.09 -9.77 -0.49
C GLU A 44 1.72 -8.83 -1.52
N VAL A 45 3.04 -8.69 -1.43
CA VAL A 45 3.82 -7.97 -2.43
C VAL A 45 3.98 -8.87 -3.65
N SER A 46 3.76 -8.31 -4.84
CA SER A 46 4.01 -8.99 -6.11
C SER A 46 5.01 -8.17 -6.91
N GLY A 47 5.80 -8.84 -7.74
CA GLY A 47 6.81 -8.19 -8.56
C GLY A 47 8.05 -7.80 -7.77
N LEU A 48 8.97 -7.12 -8.43
CA LEU A 48 10.30 -6.83 -7.92
C LEU A 48 10.57 -5.34 -7.73
N SER A 49 9.58 -4.47 -7.90
CA SER A 49 9.82 -3.02 -7.86
C SER A 49 10.32 -2.52 -6.51
N MET A 50 9.97 -3.20 -5.42
CA MET A 50 10.40 -2.79 -4.08
C MET A 50 11.51 -3.68 -3.52
N TYR A 51 12.07 -4.55 -4.33
CA TYR A 51 13.25 -5.34 -3.96
C TYR A 51 14.47 -4.41 -3.80
N PRO A 52 15.34 -4.58 -2.80
CA PRO A 52 15.36 -5.68 -1.82
C PRO A 52 14.60 -5.38 -0.53
N HIS A 53 13.92 -4.26 -0.41
CA HIS A 53 13.20 -3.90 0.82
C HIS A 53 12.06 -4.89 1.08
N PHE A 54 11.25 -5.16 0.07
CA PHE A 54 10.24 -6.21 0.10
C PHE A 54 10.50 -7.19 -1.03
N ASN A 55 10.39 -8.49 -0.70
CA ASN A 55 10.51 -9.56 -1.69
C ASN A 55 9.11 -9.98 -2.15
N PRO A 56 8.97 -10.49 -3.38
CA PRO A 56 7.69 -11.08 -3.79
C PRO A 56 7.25 -12.15 -2.79
N GLY A 57 5.99 -12.10 -2.39
CA GLY A 57 5.45 -13.01 -1.38
C GLY A 57 5.48 -12.48 0.03
N ASP A 58 6.26 -11.45 0.32
CA ASP A 58 6.20 -10.79 1.62
C ASP A 58 4.79 -10.20 1.83
N VAL A 59 4.37 -10.14 3.08
CA VAL A 59 3.08 -9.59 3.45
C VAL A 59 3.31 -8.25 4.14
N ILE A 60 2.64 -7.21 3.68
CA ILE A 60 2.77 -5.87 4.25
C ILE A 60 1.49 -5.47 4.97
N ALA A 61 1.67 -4.80 6.11
CA ALA A 61 0.57 -4.32 6.94
C ALA A 61 0.29 -2.86 6.60
N CYS A 62 -0.97 -2.55 6.33
CA CYS A 62 -1.38 -1.28 5.76
C CYS A 62 -2.36 -0.56 6.69
N SER A 63 -2.10 0.73 6.90
CA SER A 63 -2.98 1.62 7.64
C SER A 63 -3.52 2.68 6.67
N ILE A 64 -4.83 2.70 6.46
CA ILE A 64 -5.46 3.61 5.51
C ILE A 64 -5.36 5.04 6.03
N LEU A 65 -4.89 5.95 5.17
CA LEU A 65 -4.86 7.37 5.50
C LEU A 65 -6.23 7.96 5.20
N ARG A 66 -6.84 8.52 6.24
CA ARG A 66 -8.18 9.13 6.14
C ARG A 66 -8.10 10.58 5.68
N SER A 67 -6.92 11.18 5.76
CA SER A 67 -6.67 12.53 5.28
C SER A 67 -5.34 12.56 4.56
N THR A 68 -5.30 13.17 3.39
CA THR A 68 -4.08 13.30 2.59
C THR A 68 -3.46 14.69 2.68
N GLN A 69 -3.93 15.52 3.61
CA GLN A 69 -3.37 16.86 3.80
C GLN A 69 -1.95 16.83 4.37
N PHE A 70 -1.60 15.73 5.02
CA PHE A 70 -0.28 15.57 5.61
C PHE A 70 0.25 14.19 5.27
N LEU A 71 1.17 14.14 4.30
CA LEU A 71 1.84 12.91 3.90
C LEU A 71 3.26 12.91 4.42
N GLN A 72 3.74 11.75 4.87
CA GLN A 72 5.12 11.59 5.26
C GLN A 72 5.92 11.11 4.04
N TRP A 73 6.79 12.00 3.55
CA TRP A 73 7.57 11.69 2.36
C TRP A 73 8.57 10.57 2.59
N ASN A 74 8.90 9.88 1.53
CA ASN A 74 9.90 8.82 1.48
C ASN A 74 9.54 7.59 2.32
N LYS A 75 8.27 7.38 2.60
CA LYS A 75 7.78 6.16 3.23
C LYS A 75 7.06 5.30 2.23
N CYS A 76 7.09 3.98 2.46
CA CYS A 76 6.36 3.04 1.61
C CYS A 76 4.87 3.21 1.84
N HIS A 77 4.15 3.30 0.74
CA HIS A 77 2.70 3.44 0.72
C HIS A 77 2.09 2.44 -0.24
N VAL A 78 0.85 2.09 0.02
CA VAL A 78 0.02 1.36 -0.92
C VAL A 78 -0.94 2.38 -1.52
N ILE A 79 -0.92 2.49 -2.85
CA ILE A 79 -1.66 3.51 -3.58
C ILE A 79 -2.69 2.80 -4.44
N ALA A 80 -3.98 3.06 -4.18
CA ALA A 80 -5.05 2.57 -5.03
C ALA A 80 -5.29 3.58 -6.14
N THR A 81 -5.32 3.11 -7.37
CA THR A 81 -5.51 3.96 -8.55
C THR A 81 -6.77 3.56 -9.28
N ARG A 82 -7.27 4.48 -10.13
CA ARG A 82 -8.51 4.22 -10.87
C ARG A 82 -8.36 3.10 -11.89
N GLU A 83 -7.22 3.02 -12.56
CA GLU A 83 -7.07 2.11 -13.69
C GLU A 83 -5.96 1.09 -13.55
N GLN A 84 -5.00 1.32 -12.69
CA GLN A 84 -3.83 0.44 -12.59
C GLN A 84 -3.82 -0.42 -11.32
N GLY A 85 -4.92 -0.42 -10.58
CA GLY A 85 -5.01 -1.20 -9.36
C GLY A 85 -4.12 -0.64 -8.26
N ILE A 86 -3.46 -1.52 -7.52
CA ILE A 86 -2.66 -1.16 -6.37
C ILE A 86 -1.19 -1.08 -6.75
N LEU A 87 -0.54 -0.03 -6.29
CA LEU A 87 0.90 0.16 -6.41
C LEU A 87 1.50 0.24 -5.02
N VAL A 88 2.68 -0.36 -4.83
CA VAL A 88 3.46 -0.23 -3.59
C VAL A 88 4.71 0.55 -3.93
N LYS A 89 4.82 1.76 -3.43
CA LYS A 89 5.91 2.69 -3.77
C LYS A 89 6.21 3.61 -2.60
N ARG A 90 7.41 4.20 -2.62
CA ARG A 90 7.66 5.36 -1.77
C ARG A 90 7.03 6.58 -2.44
N LEU A 91 6.44 7.45 -1.62
CA LEU A 91 5.86 8.68 -2.13
C LEU A 91 6.78 9.86 -1.86
N MET A 92 6.98 10.67 -2.88
CA MET A 92 7.73 11.91 -2.83
C MET A 92 6.90 13.00 -3.50
N PRO A 93 7.22 14.28 -3.26
CA PRO A 93 6.56 15.37 -3.98
C PRO A 93 6.75 15.20 -5.49
N GLY A 94 5.68 15.38 -6.24
CA GLY A 94 5.74 15.35 -7.70
C GLY A 94 6.26 16.66 -8.27
N GLU A 95 6.15 16.83 -9.59
CA GLU A 95 6.61 18.06 -10.25
C GLU A 95 5.79 19.28 -9.86
N ASP A 96 4.54 19.07 -9.41
CA ASP A 96 3.67 20.15 -8.96
C ASP A 96 2.67 19.61 -7.93
N LYS A 97 1.75 20.46 -7.47
CA LYS A 97 0.79 20.08 -6.43
C LYS A 97 -0.27 19.10 -6.90
N LYS A 98 -0.37 18.85 -8.21
CA LYS A 98 -1.35 17.92 -8.79
C LYS A 98 -0.75 16.52 -9.01
N HIS A 99 0.48 16.31 -8.64
CA HIS A 99 1.18 15.04 -8.85
C HIS A 99 1.91 14.59 -7.60
N LEU A 100 1.95 13.28 -7.40
CA LEU A 100 2.80 12.66 -6.41
C LEU A 100 3.81 11.78 -7.16
N ARG A 101 5.06 11.79 -6.71
CA ARG A 101 6.08 10.97 -7.33
C ARG A 101 6.14 9.61 -6.65
N ALA A 102 6.02 8.56 -7.46
CA ALA A 102 6.10 7.18 -7.03
C ALA A 102 7.51 6.67 -7.29
N VAL A 103 8.19 6.23 -6.25
CA VAL A 103 9.58 5.79 -6.32
C VAL A 103 9.68 4.34 -5.88
N SER A 104 10.31 3.52 -6.73
CA SER A 104 10.60 2.12 -6.42
C SER A 104 11.94 2.01 -5.73
N ASP A 105 12.06 1.09 -4.76
CA ASP A 105 13.34 0.83 -4.12
C ASP A 105 14.30 0.14 -5.07
N ASN A 106 13.79 -0.64 -6.01
CA ASN A 106 14.59 -1.24 -7.06
C ASN A 106 14.89 -0.20 -8.13
N LYS A 107 16.16 0.16 -8.26
CA LYS A 107 16.59 1.25 -9.14
C LYS A 107 16.44 0.94 -10.63
N GLU A 108 16.18 -0.30 -10.98
CA GLU A 108 15.87 -0.65 -12.37
C GLU A 108 14.50 -0.15 -12.80
N TYR A 109 13.65 0.23 -11.84
CA TYR A 109 12.33 0.80 -12.09
C TYR A 109 12.42 2.31 -11.95
N PRO A 110 12.28 3.07 -13.05
CA PRO A 110 12.38 4.53 -12.96
C PRO A 110 11.19 5.12 -12.21
N PRO A 111 11.40 6.23 -11.49
CA PRO A 111 10.29 6.90 -10.82
C PRO A 111 9.35 7.54 -11.84
N PHE A 112 8.10 7.75 -11.43
CA PHE A 112 7.11 8.41 -12.28
C PHE A 112 6.14 9.18 -11.42
N ASP A 113 5.53 10.21 -12.02
CA ASP A 113 4.54 11.00 -11.32
C ASP A 113 3.14 10.44 -11.57
N ILE A 114 2.33 10.44 -10.51
CA ILE A 114 0.93 10.01 -10.58
C ILE A 114 0.05 11.24 -10.38
N PRO A 115 -0.86 11.53 -11.31
CA PRO A 115 -1.83 12.61 -11.07
C PRO A 115 -2.66 12.28 -9.83
N VAL A 116 -2.85 13.27 -8.99
CA VAL A 116 -3.65 13.08 -7.76
C VAL A 116 -5.06 12.61 -8.09
N ASP A 117 -5.60 13.05 -9.24
CA ASP A 117 -6.94 12.64 -9.69
C ASP A 117 -7.04 11.14 -9.98
N GLU A 118 -5.94 10.49 -10.27
CA GLU A 118 -5.91 9.03 -10.50
C GLU A 118 -5.86 8.21 -9.23
N ILE A 119 -5.63 8.85 -8.10
CA ILE A 119 -5.48 8.17 -6.82
C ILE A 119 -6.82 8.13 -6.12
N THR A 120 -7.28 6.93 -5.78
CA THR A 120 -8.54 6.74 -5.05
C THR A 120 -8.33 6.48 -3.58
N GLY A 121 -7.14 6.07 -3.17
CA GLY A 121 -6.84 5.85 -1.77
C GLY A 121 -5.35 5.67 -1.53
N ILE A 122 -4.91 6.00 -0.33
CA ILE A 122 -3.52 5.86 0.09
C ILE A 122 -3.50 5.21 1.47
N ALA A 123 -2.66 4.22 1.63
CA ALA A 123 -2.38 3.60 2.93
C ALA A 123 -0.87 3.64 3.16
N VAL A 124 -0.46 3.82 4.39
CA VAL A 124 0.95 3.74 4.75
C VAL A 124 1.28 2.32 5.19
N VAL A 125 2.45 1.83 4.79
CA VAL A 125 2.95 0.53 5.22
C VAL A 125 3.57 0.70 6.61
N VAL A 126 3.03 0.00 7.60
CA VAL A 126 3.47 0.12 8.99
C VAL A 126 4.26 -1.09 9.48
N GLY A 127 4.29 -2.16 8.71
CA GLY A 127 5.07 -3.34 9.05
C GLY A 127 5.04 -4.36 7.93
N HIS A 128 5.85 -5.41 8.07
CA HIS A 128 5.86 -6.48 7.07
C HIS A 128 6.32 -7.79 7.69
N VAL A 129 5.93 -8.88 7.03
CA VAL A 129 6.32 -10.24 7.41
C VAL A 129 6.86 -10.93 6.16
N GLY A 130 8.05 -11.49 6.26
CA GLY A 130 8.66 -12.20 5.15
C GLY A 130 9.34 -13.47 5.63
N LEU A 131 9.59 -14.36 4.69
CA LEU A 131 10.33 -15.61 4.92
C LEU A 131 11.66 -15.55 4.20
N GLU A 132 12.66 -16.14 4.80
CA GLU A 132 13.97 -16.28 4.16
C GLU A 132 14.02 -17.50 3.25
#